data_717c3376d77575b5d758758cb3687edc
#
_entry.id   717c3376d77575b5d758758cb3687edc
#
_cell.length_a   1.000
_cell.length_b   1.000
_cell.length_c   1.000
_cell.angle_alpha   90.00
_cell.angle_beta   90.00
_cell.angle_gamma   90.00
#
_symmetry.space_group_name_H-M   'P 1'
#
loop_
_entity.id
_entity.type
_entity.pdbx_description
1 polymer ?
#
loop_
_entity_poly.entity_id
_entity_poly.type
_entity_poly.pdbx_seq_one_letter_code
_entity_poly.pdbx_strand_id
1 'polypeptide(L)'
;MIDHIVAPRNMKEIRDIVNIIKKTYGLNNTLQFPVIFFWEQIVPTIFQDYRFLYVDDDDDELEGLEAYTDHNLKIVKMKVGVYLRALEGSYKDLFTICHEAGHLFLHNGQAMIFARTSKRFPAYKSAEWQANYFAAELLMSSHLIIGMSVDDISKSCNVCKKAALIQLEHAVNENEKGLL
;
A
#
# COMPACT_ATOMS: atom_id res chain seq x y z
N MET A 1 5.18 -4.39 15.23
CA MET A 1 4.38 -5.19 14.27
C MET A 1 5.16 -6.46 13.98
N ILE A 2 4.50 -7.61 13.97
CA ILE A 2 5.14 -8.90 13.64
C ILE A 2 5.03 -9.05 12.12
N ASP A 3 6.19 -9.08 11.45
CA ASP A 3 6.23 -9.27 10.00
C ASP A 3 6.02 -10.75 9.63
N HIS A 4 5.46 -11.03 8.46
CA HIS A 4 5.18 -12.36 7.95
C HIS A 4 6.01 -12.65 6.72
N ILE A 5 6.47 -13.91 6.61
CA ILE A 5 7.10 -14.41 5.38
C ILE A 5 6.00 -14.82 4.40
N VAL A 6 6.06 -14.24 3.22
CA VAL A 6 5.13 -14.50 2.11
C VAL A 6 5.89 -14.96 0.86
N ALA A 7 5.18 -15.33 -0.19
CA ALA A 7 5.78 -15.62 -1.48
C ALA A 7 6.63 -14.42 -1.96
N PRO A 8 7.86 -14.66 -2.43
CA PRO A 8 8.75 -13.59 -2.83
C PRO A 8 8.17 -12.79 -4.00
N ARG A 9 8.23 -11.46 -3.92
CA ARG A 9 7.89 -10.54 -5.01
C ARG A 9 8.93 -9.42 -5.07
N ASN A 10 9.42 -9.14 -6.27
CA ASN A 10 10.30 -8.00 -6.51
C ASN A 10 9.50 -6.73 -6.81
N MET A 11 10.17 -5.58 -6.85
CA MET A 11 9.56 -4.28 -7.11
C MET A 11 8.79 -4.26 -8.43
N LYS A 12 9.36 -4.82 -9.50
CA LYS A 12 8.73 -4.87 -10.83
C LYS A 12 7.40 -5.63 -10.80
N GLU A 13 7.36 -6.80 -10.17
CA GLU A 13 6.13 -7.61 -10.06
C GLU A 13 5.03 -6.86 -9.30
N ILE A 14 5.37 -6.15 -8.23
CA ILE A 14 4.39 -5.35 -7.47
C ILE A 14 3.91 -4.16 -8.31
N ARG A 15 4.82 -3.45 -8.99
CA ARG A 15 4.46 -2.37 -9.90
C ARG A 15 3.56 -2.84 -11.04
N ASP A 16 3.86 -3.99 -11.64
CA ASP A 16 3.02 -4.54 -12.71
C ASP A 16 1.58 -4.78 -12.22
N ILE A 17 1.41 -5.30 -10.99
CA ILE A 17 0.09 -5.44 -10.36
C ILE A 17 -0.61 -4.09 -10.19
N VAL A 18 0.08 -3.09 -9.64
CA VAL A 18 -0.46 -1.73 -9.47
C VAL A 18 -0.86 -1.12 -10.82
N ASN A 19 -0.02 -1.28 -11.85
CA ASN A 19 -0.30 -0.78 -13.18
C ASN A 19 -1.55 -1.44 -13.81
N ILE A 20 -1.72 -2.75 -13.60
CA ILE A 20 -2.94 -3.46 -14.04
C ILE A 20 -4.17 -2.88 -13.34
N ILE A 21 -4.12 -2.68 -12.02
CA ILE A 21 -5.22 -2.08 -11.24
C ILE A 21 -5.54 -0.69 -11.81
N LYS A 22 -4.55 0.19 -11.88
CA LYS A 22 -4.75 1.56 -12.38
C LYS A 22 -5.30 1.59 -13.80
N LYS A 23 -4.77 0.76 -14.69
CA LYS A 23 -5.24 0.68 -16.08
C LYS A 23 -6.67 0.19 -16.17
N THR A 24 -7.04 -0.82 -15.39
CA THR A 24 -8.41 -1.38 -15.38
C THR A 24 -9.46 -0.34 -15.02
N TYR A 25 -9.11 0.59 -14.13
CA TYR A 25 -10.03 1.63 -13.67
C TYR A 25 -9.77 3.03 -14.28
N GLY A 26 -8.91 3.12 -15.30
CA GLY A 26 -8.62 4.38 -15.99
C GLY A 26 -7.81 5.39 -15.17
N LEU A 27 -7.04 4.93 -14.16
CA LEU A 27 -6.29 5.76 -13.21
C LEU A 27 -4.79 5.79 -13.48
N ASN A 28 -4.32 5.23 -14.61
CA ASN A 28 -2.90 5.06 -14.92
C ASN A 28 -2.13 6.37 -15.13
N ASN A 29 -2.81 7.47 -15.50
CA ASN A 29 -2.19 8.78 -15.73
C ASN A 29 -2.52 9.80 -14.61
N THR A 30 -2.94 9.35 -13.44
CA THR A 30 -3.36 10.20 -12.33
C THR A 30 -2.23 10.31 -11.30
N LEU A 31 -1.68 11.53 -11.11
CA LEU A 31 -0.67 11.81 -10.08
C LEU A 31 -1.28 11.74 -8.68
N GLN A 32 -2.38 12.44 -8.45
CA GLN A 32 -3.10 12.35 -7.17
C GLN A 32 -4.07 11.19 -7.22
N PHE A 33 -3.64 10.03 -6.73
CA PHE A 33 -4.45 8.83 -6.73
C PHE A 33 -5.68 9.00 -5.83
N PRO A 34 -6.90 8.70 -6.31
CA PRO A 34 -8.15 8.90 -5.54
C PRO A 34 -8.35 7.76 -4.53
N VAL A 35 -7.57 7.76 -3.44
CA VAL A 35 -7.50 6.67 -2.45
C VAL A 35 -8.88 6.31 -1.88
N ILE A 36 -9.67 7.32 -1.47
CA ILE A 36 -10.97 7.08 -0.86
C ILE A 36 -11.94 6.42 -1.86
N PHE A 37 -12.01 6.94 -3.09
CA PHE A 37 -12.82 6.32 -4.14
C PHE A 37 -12.38 4.88 -4.41
N PHE A 38 -11.08 4.63 -4.50
CA PHE A 38 -10.52 3.30 -4.70
C PHE A 38 -10.91 2.35 -3.56
N TRP A 39 -10.76 2.81 -2.31
CA TRP A 39 -11.05 2.04 -1.12
C TRP A 39 -12.53 1.69 -0.97
N GLU A 40 -13.42 2.65 -1.22
CA GLU A 40 -14.87 2.47 -1.04
C GLU A 40 -15.57 1.82 -2.22
N GLN A 41 -15.14 2.16 -3.44
CA GLN A 41 -15.90 1.79 -4.65
C GLN A 41 -15.25 0.67 -5.44
N ILE A 42 -13.93 0.46 -5.32
CA ILE A 42 -13.22 -0.55 -6.12
C ILE A 42 -12.87 -1.77 -5.26
N VAL A 43 -12.18 -1.58 -4.15
CA VAL A 43 -11.68 -2.67 -3.30
C VAL A 43 -12.79 -3.64 -2.87
N PRO A 44 -13.98 -3.21 -2.39
CA PRO A 44 -15.04 -4.13 -1.98
C PRO A 44 -15.66 -4.92 -3.14
N THR A 45 -15.59 -4.42 -4.37
CA THR A 45 -16.09 -5.17 -5.54
C THR A 45 -15.18 -6.34 -5.92
N ILE A 46 -13.89 -6.24 -5.58
CA ILE A 46 -12.89 -7.29 -5.85
C ILE A 46 -12.85 -8.30 -4.70
N PHE A 47 -12.92 -7.82 -3.46
CA PHE A 47 -12.80 -8.61 -2.24
C PHE A 47 -14.18 -8.75 -1.55
N GLN A 48 -15.17 -9.30 -2.27
CA GLN A 48 -16.56 -9.42 -1.81
C GLN A 48 -16.74 -10.35 -0.60
N ASP A 49 -15.79 -11.25 -0.36
CA ASP A 49 -15.75 -12.15 0.78
C ASP A 49 -15.10 -11.53 2.03
N TYR A 50 -14.56 -10.29 1.93
CA TYR A 50 -14.01 -9.55 3.05
C TYR A 50 -15.03 -8.62 3.69
N ARG A 51 -14.92 -8.48 5.02
CA ARG A 51 -15.65 -7.47 5.79
C ARG A 51 -14.71 -6.33 6.15
N PHE A 52 -15.12 -5.11 5.88
CA PHE A 52 -14.40 -3.89 6.21
C PHE A 52 -15.03 -3.30 7.48
N LEU A 53 -14.28 -3.32 8.58
CA LEU A 53 -14.75 -2.94 9.90
C LEU A 53 -14.05 -1.66 10.35
N TYR A 54 -14.84 -0.65 10.67
CA TYR A 54 -14.35 0.58 11.29
C TYR A 54 -14.69 0.52 12.78
N VAL A 55 -13.66 0.70 13.62
CA VAL A 55 -13.77 0.56 15.08
C VAL A 55 -13.28 1.83 15.76
N ASP A 56 -13.61 2.00 17.04
CA ASP A 56 -13.16 3.13 17.83
C ASP A 56 -11.63 3.18 17.94
N ASP A 57 -11.07 4.37 18.13
CA ASP A 57 -9.62 4.57 18.14
C ASP A 57 -8.93 3.91 19.34
N ASP A 58 -9.68 3.55 20.38
CA ASP A 58 -9.27 2.85 21.59
C ASP A 58 -9.61 1.35 21.59
N ASP A 59 -10.01 0.78 20.46
CA ASP A 59 -10.27 -0.68 20.33
C ASP A 59 -9.02 -1.49 20.69
N ASP A 60 -9.15 -2.37 21.68
CA ASP A 60 -8.04 -3.18 22.23
C ASP A 60 -7.37 -4.09 21.20
N GLU A 61 -8.12 -4.58 20.19
CA GLU A 61 -7.56 -5.41 19.12
C GLU A 61 -6.63 -4.63 18.18
N LEU A 62 -6.72 -3.28 18.18
CA LEU A 62 -5.85 -2.37 17.44
C LEU A 62 -4.86 -1.64 18.34
N GLU A 63 -4.52 -2.19 19.52
CA GLU A 63 -3.50 -1.58 20.36
C GLU A 63 -2.15 -1.49 19.62
N GLY A 64 -1.65 -0.26 19.46
CA GLY A 64 -0.40 0.03 18.73
C GLY A 64 -0.48 -0.12 17.20
N LEU A 65 -1.67 -0.37 16.65
CA LEU A 65 -1.94 -0.43 15.20
C LEU A 65 -2.95 0.62 14.79
N GLU A 66 -2.91 1.05 13.54
CA GLU A 66 -3.91 1.94 12.93
C GLU A 66 -4.98 1.13 12.15
N ALA A 67 -4.54 0.03 11.52
CA ALA A 67 -5.37 -0.92 10.80
C ALA A 67 -4.66 -2.27 10.70
N TYR A 68 -5.38 -3.32 10.33
CA TYR A 68 -4.78 -4.59 9.90
C TYR A 68 -5.72 -5.39 9.00
N THR A 69 -5.12 -6.26 8.19
CA THR A 69 -5.82 -7.21 7.33
C THR A 69 -5.60 -8.64 7.82
N ASP A 70 -6.67 -9.37 8.12
CA ASP A 70 -6.63 -10.80 8.44
C ASP A 70 -7.25 -11.61 7.30
N HIS A 71 -6.40 -12.36 6.61
CA HIS A 71 -6.82 -13.18 5.47
C HIS A 71 -7.55 -14.47 5.88
N ASN A 72 -7.36 -14.96 7.11
CA ASN A 72 -8.04 -16.15 7.61
C ASN A 72 -9.49 -15.83 7.99
N LEU A 73 -9.68 -14.70 8.66
CA LEU A 73 -11.01 -14.22 9.06
C LEU A 73 -11.72 -13.44 7.95
N LYS A 74 -11.02 -13.12 6.87
CA LYS A 74 -11.53 -12.28 5.77
C LYS A 74 -12.05 -10.94 6.30
N ILE A 75 -11.23 -10.25 7.08
CA ILE A 75 -11.54 -8.92 7.62
C ILE A 75 -10.40 -7.94 7.34
N VAL A 76 -10.79 -6.69 7.13
CA VAL A 76 -9.92 -5.54 7.29
C VAL A 76 -10.50 -4.70 8.41
N LYS A 77 -9.75 -4.52 9.48
CA LYS A 77 -10.14 -3.69 10.63
C LYS A 77 -9.32 -2.41 10.62
N MET A 78 -9.96 -1.26 10.78
CA MET A 78 -9.34 0.06 10.74
C MET A 78 -9.95 0.96 11.81
N LYS A 79 -9.13 1.77 12.49
CA LYS A 79 -9.63 2.82 13.38
C LYS A 79 -10.43 3.85 12.60
N VAL A 80 -11.59 4.26 13.13
CA VAL A 80 -12.44 5.26 12.48
C VAL A 80 -11.71 6.60 12.30
N GLY A 81 -10.83 6.97 13.24
CA GLY A 81 -10.01 8.18 13.15
C GLY A 81 -9.05 8.17 11.96
N VAL A 82 -8.49 7.00 11.58
CA VAL A 82 -7.66 6.86 10.37
C VAL A 82 -8.48 7.20 9.13
N TYR A 83 -9.67 6.63 9.03
CA TYR A 83 -10.56 6.86 7.89
C TYR A 83 -11.01 8.33 7.80
N LEU A 84 -11.42 8.94 8.91
CA LEU A 84 -11.85 10.33 8.95
C LEU A 84 -10.72 11.30 8.59
N ARG A 85 -9.51 11.12 9.13
CA ARG A 85 -8.34 11.92 8.75
C ARG A 85 -7.93 11.72 7.29
N ALA A 86 -8.11 10.52 6.75
CA ALA A 86 -7.86 10.26 5.32
C ALA A 86 -8.84 11.03 4.43
N LEU A 87 -10.12 11.15 4.81
CA LEU A 87 -11.10 12.00 4.12
C LEU A 87 -10.69 13.48 4.11
N GLU A 88 -10.03 13.95 5.18
CA GLU A 88 -9.47 15.31 5.29
C GLU A 88 -8.13 15.47 4.53
N GLY A 89 -7.63 14.42 3.89
CA GLY A 89 -6.42 14.45 3.08
C GLY A 89 -5.12 14.19 3.85
N SER A 90 -5.18 13.60 5.06
CA SER A 90 -3.98 13.19 5.78
C SER A 90 -3.17 12.18 4.97
N TYR A 91 -1.98 12.57 4.52
CA TYR A 91 -1.09 11.71 3.73
C TYR A 91 -0.68 10.43 4.45
N LYS A 92 -0.53 10.47 5.78
CA LYS A 92 -0.21 9.30 6.60
C LYS A 92 -1.34 8.28 6.55
N ASP A 93 -2.57 8.74 6.74
CA ASP A 93 -3.74 7.88 6.80
C ASP A 93 -4.14 7.36 5.42
N LEU A 94 -3.98 8.17 4.37
CA LEU A 94 -4.09 7.70 2.98
C LEU A 94 -3.07 6.60 2.65
N PHE A 95 -1.83 6.73 3.13
CA PHE A 95 -0.82 5.68 2.99
C PHE A 95 -1.22 4.40 3.73
N THR A 96 -1.77 4.52 4.96
CA THR A 96 -2.27 3.37 5.73
C THR A 96 -3.34 2.61 4.97
N ILE A 97 -4.32 3.30 4.37
CA ILE A 97 -5.36 2.68 3.53
C ILE A 97 -4.76 1.95 2.32
N CYS A 98 -3.81 2.58 1.62
CA CYS A 98 -3.12 1.94 0.50
C CYS A 98 -2.27 0.74 0.93
N HIS A 99 -1.70 0.76 2.13
CA HIS A 99 -0.95 -0.35 2.71
C HIS A 99 -1.84 -1.57 2.97
N GLU A 100 -3.03 -1.37 3.58
CA GLU A 100 -4.01 -2.45 3.76
C GLU A 100 -4.51 -3.01 2.43
N ALA A 101 -4.72 -2.14 1.44
CA ALA A 101 -4.99 -2.60 0.07
C ALA A 101 -3.84 -3.45 -0.46
N GLY A 102 -2.59 -3.10 -0.19
CA GLY A 102 -1.41 -3.90 -0.53
C GLY A 102 -1.49 -5.31 0.03
N HIS A 103 -1.85 -5.47 1.30
CA HIS A 103 -2.07 -6.79 1.90
C HIS A 103 -3.17 -7.57 1.16
N LEU A 104 -4.30 -6.95 0.86
CA LEU A 104 -5.39 -7.59 0.13
C LEU A 104 -4.96 -8.09 -1.25
N PHE A 105 -4.33 -7.24 -2.05
CA PHE A 105 -3.97 -7.57 -3.43
C PHE A 105 -2.79 -8.53 -3.54
N LEU A 106 -1.83 -8.46 -2.62
CA LEU A 106 -0.60 -9.25 -2.72
C LEU A 106 -0.65 -10.57 -1.95
N HIS A 107 -1.41 -10.66 -0.86
CA HIS A 107 -1.32 -11.77 0.07
C HIS A 107 -2.60 -12.59 0.21
N ASN A 108 -3.71 -12.19 -0.42
CA ASN A 108 -4.95 -12.97 -0.41
C ASN A 108 -4.72 -14.37 -1.00
N GLY A 109 -5.15 -15.40 -0.26
CA GLY A 109 -4.99 -16.81 -0.67
C GLY A 109 -3.58 -17.37 -0.56
N GLN A 110 -2.62 -16.63 0.01
CA GLN A 110 -1.27 -17.12 0.28
C GLN A 110 -1.14 -17.69 1.68
N ALA A 111 -0.34 -18.76 1.81
CA ALA A 111 0.07 -19.25 3.13
C ALA A 111 1.05 -18.24 3.75
N MET A 112 0.64 -17.62 4.84
CA MET A 112 1.51 -16.76 5.64
C MET A 112 2.26 -17.60 6.67
N ILE A 113 3.57 -17.50 6.70
CA ILE A 113 4.41 -18.15 7.71
C ILE A 113 4.82 -17.08 8.71
N PHE A 114 4.40 -17.25 9.96
CA PHE A 114 4.85 -16.37 11.05
C PHE A 114 6.37 -16.44 11.19
N ALA A 115 7.04 -15.34 10.95
CA ALA A 115 8.48 -15.22 11.17
C ALA A 115 8.77 -15.11 12.68
N ARG A 116 8.65 -16.23 13.41
CA ARG A 116 9.09 -16.33 14.82
C ARG A 116 10.63 -16.43 14.95
N THR A 117 11.37 -16.09 13.90
CA THR A 117 12.81 -16.19 13.92
C THR A 117 13.44 -14.81 14.11
N SER A 118 14.43 -14.74 15.01
CA SER A 118 15.33 -13.60 15.15
C SER A 118 16.22 -13.37 13.91
N LYS A 119 16.10 -14.19 12.88
CA LYS A 119 16.86 -14.06 11.63
C LYS A 119 16.13 -13.11 10.68
N ARG A 120 16.83 -12.07 10.26
CA ARG A 120 16.37 -11.18 9.19
C ARG A 120 16.23 -12.00 7.90
N PHE A 121 15.06 -11.95 7.30
CA PHE A 121 14.81 -12.51 5.97
C PHE A 121 14.86 -11.39 4.90
N PRO A 122 15.08 -11.73 3.62
CA PRO A 122 15.14 -10.74 2.56
C PRO A 122 13.86 -9.93 2.43
N ALA A 123 13.96 -8.62 2.18
CA ALA A 123 12.83 -7.69 2.09
C ALA A 123 11.73 -8.17 1.11
N TYR A 124 12.11 -8.73 -0.02
CA TYR A 124 11.16 -9.24 -1.03
C TYR A 124 10.30 -10.42 -0.57
N LYS A 125 10.56 -10.99 0.63
CA LYS A 125 9.76 -12.01 1.31
C LYS A 125 8.97 -11.45 2.48
N SER A 126 9.09 -10.17 2.80
CA SER A 126 8.38 -9.49 3.87
C SER A 126 7.01 -9.02 3.38
N ALA A 127 5.95 -9.42 4.08
CA ALA A 127 4.60 -8.95 3.80
C ALA A 127 4.50 -7.42 3.96
N GLU A 128 5.11 -6.89 5.01
CA GLU A 128 5.12 -5.46 5.32
C GLU A 128 5.87 -4.67 4.25
N TRP A 129 7.03 -5.15 3.80
CA TRP A 129 7.79 -4.49 2.75
C TRP A 129 7.02 -4.48 1.42
N GLN A 130 6.40 -5.61 1.07
CA GLN A 130 5.59 -5.71 -0.16
C GLN A 130 4.39 -4.76 -0.12
N ALA A 131 3.66 -4.71 1.01
CA ALA A 131 2.51 -3.80 1.19
C ALA A 131 2.95 -2.32 1.17
N ASN A 132 4.08 -1.98 1.80
CA ASN A 132 4.65 -0.63 1.75
C ASN A 132 5.03 -0.22 0.32
N TYR A 133 5.67 -1.11 -0.45
CA TYR A 133 6.04 -0.81 -1.83
C TYR A 133 4.81 -0.69 -2.73
N PHE A 134 3.79 -1.53 -2.53
CA PHE A 134 2.50 -1.42 -3.22
C PHE A 134 1.84 -0.06 -2.95
N ALA A 135 1.76 0.37 -1.68
CA ALA A 135 1.20 1.66 -1.31
C ALA A 135 1.98 2.83 -1.95
N ALA A 136 3.31 2.77 -1.92
CA ALA A 136 4.15 3.79 -2.53
C ALA A 136 3.94 3.87 -4.06
N GLU A 137 3.90 2.74 -4.76
CA GLU A 137 3.67 2.69 -6.19
C GLU A 137 2.23 3.10 -6.58
N LEU A 138 1.24 2.76 -5.74
CA LEU A 138 -0.14 3.17 -5.94
C LEU A 138 -0.30 4.69 -5.83
N LEU A 139 0.35 5.32 -4.85
CA LEU A 139 0.31 6.77 -4.64
C LEU A 139 1.22 7.54 -5.59
N MET A 140 2.40 6.98 -5.92
CA MET A 140 3.47 7.63 -6.67
C MET A 140 3.98 6.70 -7.77
N SER A 141 3.21 6.54 -8.85
CA SER A 141 3.61 5.67 -9.97
C SER A 141 4.97 6.06 -10.52
N SER A 142 5.90 5.11 -10.51
CA SER A 142 7.30 5.33 -10.91
C SER A 142 7.43 6.01 -12.26
N HIS A 143 6.63 5.59 -13.26
CA HIS A 143 6.67 6.17 -14.62
C HIS A 143 6.16 7.62 -14.69
N LEU A 144 5.35 8.09 -13.73
CA LEU A 144 4.83 9.46 -13.70
C LEU A 144 5.74 10.43 -12.96
N ILE A 145 6.52 9.93 -11.98
CA ILE A 145 7.33 10.79 -11.11
C ILE A 145 8.77 10.97 -11.58
N ILE A 146 9.23 10.18 -12.56
CA ILE A 146 10.57 10.35 -13.14
C ILE A 146 10.71 11.75 -13.72
N GLY A 147 11.82 12.43 -13.36
CA GLY A 147 12.11 13.80 -13.78
C GLY A 147 11.42 14.88 -12.93
N MET A 148 10.56 14.52 -11.99
CA MET A 148 9.99 15.48 -11.04
C MET A 148 10.93 15.75 -9.87
N SER A 149 10.81 16.92 -9.25
CA SER A 149 11.46 17.20 -7.96
C SER A 149 10.71 16.52 -6.80
N VAL A 150 11.42 16.24 -5.69
CA VAL A 150 10.81 15.71 -4.47
C VAL A 150 9.67 16.58 -3.97
N ASP A 151 9.80 17.90 -4.09
CA ASP A 151 8.78 18.86 -3.66
C ASP A 151 7.52 18.79 -4.55
N ASP A 152 7.69 18.63 -5.86
CA ASP A 152 6.57 18.48 -6.78
C ASP A 152 5.85 17.15 -6.59
N ILE A 153 6.59 16.05 -6.39
CA ILE A 153 6.00 14.73 -6.07
C ILE A 153 5.20 14.83 -4.77
N SER A 154 5.80 15.39 -3.72
CA SER A 154 5.14 15.52 -2.41
C SER A 154 3.80 16.27 -2.52
N LYS A 155 3.76 17.36 -3.29
CA LYS A 155 2.55 18.17 -3.49
C LYS A 155 1.53 17.48 -4.39
N SER A 156 1.99 16.98 -5.56
CA SER A 156 1.09 16.43 -6.59
C SER A 156 0.50 15.08 -6.21
N CYS A 157 1.23 14.27 -5.44
CA CYS A 157 0.79 12.95 -4.98
C CYS A 157 0.22 12.95 -3.55
N ASN A 158 0.23 14.10 -2.87
CA ASN A 158 -0.16 14.23 -1.47
C ASN A 158 0.54 13.22 -0.55
N VAL A 159 1.87 13.24 -0.54
CA VAL A 159 2.73 12.37 0.28
C VAL A 159 3.78 13.20 1.03
N CYS A 160 4.37 12.66 2.09
CA CYS A 160 5.48 13.37 2.73
C CYS A 160 6.75 13.35 1.87
N LYS A 161 7.60 14.38 2.00
CA LYS A 161 8.87 14.49 1.24
C LYS A 161 9.78 13.27 1.40
N LYS A 162 9.79 12.64 2.57
CA LYS A 162 10.60 11.44 2.80
C LYS A 162 10.11 10.27 1.93
N ALA A 163 8.80 10.05 1.84
CA ALA A 163 8.24 9.01 0.97
C ALA A 163 8.50 9.32 -0.50
N ALA A 164 8.32 10.59 -0.91
CA ALA A 164 8.61 11.04 -2.28
C ALA A 164 10.08 10.80 -2.66
N LEU A 165 11.03 11.11 -1.77
CA LEU A 165 12.45 10.88 -2.01
C LEU A 165 12.76 9.39 -2.21
N ILE A 166 12.30 8.54 -1.30
CA ILE A 166 12.53 7.07 -1.37
C ILE A 166 11.96 6.50 -2.66
N GLN A 167 10.74 6.87 -3.02
CA GLN A 167 10.09 6.35 -4.23
C GLN A 167 10.77 6.86 -5.50
N LEU A 168 11.21 8.12 -5.53
CA LEU A 168 11.97 8.67 -6.65
C LEU A 168 13.31 7.96 -6.84
N GLU A 169 14.03 7.68 -5.75
CA GLU A 169 15.29 6.91 -5.81
C GLU A 169 15.06 5.50 -6.38
N HIS A 170 13.97 4.83 -5.98
CA HIS A 170 13.59 3.53 -6.54
C HIS A 170 13.30 3.65 -8.04
N ALA A 171 12.48 4.64 -8.46
CA ALA A 171 12.11 4.84 -9.84
C ALA A 171 13.34 5.13 -10.73
N VAL A 172 14.24 6.00 -10.30
CA VAL A 172 15.47 6.32 -11.04
C VAL A 172 16.35 5.09 -11.20
N ASN A 173 16.61 4.36 -10.09
CA ASN A 173 17.44 3.14 -10.13
C ASN A 173 16.87 2.05 -11.04
N GLU A 174 15.55 1.91 -11.14
CA GLU A 174 14.93 0.93 -12.03
C GLU A 174 14.90 1.40 -13.48
N ASN A 175 14.71 2.69 -13.72
CA ASN A 175 14.80 3.27 -15.06
C ASN A 175 16.19 3.10 -15.68
N GLU A 176 17.26 3.35 -14.89
CA GLU A 176 18.65 3.13 -15.33
C GLU A 176 18.93 1.67 -15.71
N LYS A 177 18.20 0.72 -15.12
CA LYS A 177 18.28 -0.73 -15.42
C LYS A 177 17.36 -1.14 -16.57
N GLY A 178 16.59 -0.22 -17.15
CA GLY A 178 15.60 -0.53 -18.20
C GLY A 178 14.44 -1.39 -17.71
N LEU A 179 14.04 -1.22 -16.44
CA LEU A 179 12.97 -2.00 -15.79
C LEU A 179 11.64 -1.24 -15.66
N LEU A 180 11.59 0.04 -16.06
CA LEU A 180 10.37 0.87 -16.08
C LEU A 180 9.70 0.83 -17.43
#